data_972461a89f8dd6741f18bb58951bb49e
#
_entry.id   972461a89f8dd6741f18bb58951bb49e
#
_cell.length_a   1.000
_cell.length_b   1.000
_cell.length_c   1.000
_cell.angle_alpha   90.00
_cell.angle_beta   90.00
_cell.angle_gamma   90.00
#
_symmetry.space_group_name_H-M   'P 1'
#
loop_
_entity.id
_entity.type
_entity.pdbx_description
1 polymer ?
#
loop_
_entity_poly.entity_id
_entity_poly.type
_entity_poly.pdbx_seq_one_letter_code
_entity_poly.pdbx_strand_id
1 'polypeptide(L)'
;MVKANLKSSDALYFSHGFGIVFREHTQIVPAPNVDVILVAPKGSGLTVRTHFQAGRGINSSYAIHHDATGRARDRCIATAFAIGSGHLFETTFEREVHSDLTGERCVLMGMLQGAFLAQYEVLRENGHSPSEAYNETIEEALESLYPLVSEKGMDWMYSNCSTTAQRGALDWAPKFHKALKPVIAECYSSVTSGKEAQISIESNSKADYREKLEQELEAVNNQEMWQAGRQLRPLRPENL
;
A
#
# COMPACT_ATOMS: atom_id res chain seq x y z
N MET A 1 -22.59 -18.84 -1.62
CA MET A 1 -23.62 -17.78 -1.45
C MET A 1 -23.68 -16.84 -2.66
N VAL A 2 -22.59 -16.18 -3.11
CA VAL A 2 -22.61 -15.23 -4.26
C VAL A 2 -23.08 -15.90 -5.55
N LYS A 3 -22.48 -17.02 -5.95
CA LYS A 3 -22.78 -17.71 -7.22
C LYS A 3 -24.28 -18.02 -7.41
N ALA A 4 -24.99 -18.41 -6.35
CA ALA A 4 -26.41 -18.78 -6.41
C ALA A 4 -27.34 -17.56 -6.63
N ASN A 5 -26.85 -16.36 -6.41
CA ASN A 5 -27.63 -15.10 -6.51
C ASN A 5 -27.24 -14.25 -7.72
N LEU A 6 -26.19 -14.63 -8.47
CA LEU A 6 -25.81 -13.91 -9.69
C LEU A 6 -26.79 -14.24 -10.82
N LYS A 7 -27.32 -13.18 -11.41
CA LYS A 7 -28.16 -13.24 -12.61
C LYS A 7 -27.31 -13.04 -13.87
N SER A 8 -27.84 -13.50 -14.98
CA SER A 8 -27.27 -13.16 -16.29
C SER A 8 -27.21 -11.64 -16.43
N SER A 9 -26.11 -11.11 -16.93
CA SER A 9 -25.84 -9.69 -17.06
C SER A 9 -25.47 -8.93 -15.78
N ASP A 10 -25.35 -9.56 -14.63
CA ASP A 10 -24.73 -8.92 -13.45
C ASP A 10 -23.23 -8.69 -13.66
N ALA A 11 -22.62 -7.90 -12.77
CA ALA A 11 -21.18 -7.73 -12.72
C ALA A 11 -20.64 -8.21 -11.38
N LEU A 12 -19.58 -9.00 -11.42
CA LEU A 12 -18.77 -9.33 -10.26
C LEU A 12 -17.62 -8.33 -10.18
N TYR A 13 -17.65 -7.49 -9.15
CA TYR A 13 -16.72 -6.42 -8.94
C TYR A 13 -15.63 -6.79 -7.94
N PHE A 14 -14.40 -6.37 -8.23
CA PHE A 14 -13.24 -6.50 -7.37
C PHE A 14 -12.55 -5.14 -7.20
N SER A 15 -12.12 -4.84 -5.97
CA SER A 15 -11.22 -3.70 -5.68
C SER A 15 -9.74 -4.12 -5.68
N HIS A 16 -9.46 -5.42 -5.76
CA HIS A 16 -8.15 -6.03 -5.89
C HIS A 16 -8.30 -7.42 -6.54
N GLY A 17 -7.45 -7.75 -7.48
CA GLY A 17 -7.63 -8.92 -8.35
C GLY A 17 -7.21 -10.27 -7.76
N PHE A 18 -6.77 -10.33 -6.50
CA PHE A 18 -6.20 -11.53 -5.83
C PHE A 18 -7.00 -12.81 -6.07
N GLY A 19 -8.33 -12.75 -5.87
CA GLY A 19 -9.20 -13.90 -5.97
C GLY A 19 -9.24 -14.54 -7.36
N ILE A 20 -9.06 -13.74 -8.41
CA ILE A 20 -9.08 -14.18 -9.80
C ILE A 20 -7.69 -14.63 -10.27
N VAL A 21 -6.65 -13.86 -9.91
CA VAL A 21 -5.26 -14.15 -10.36
C VAL A 21 -4.74 -15.42 -9.73
N PHE A 22 -4.97 -15.64 -8.46
CA PHE A 22 -4.54 -16.82 -7.72
C PHE A 22 -5.66 -17.88 -7.57
N ARG A 23 -6.46 -18.05 -8.63
CA ARG A 23 -7.61 -18.97 -8.62
C ARG A 23 -7.26 -20.41 -8.29
N GLU A 24 -6.04 -20.84 -8.52
CA GLU A 24 -5.55 -22.18 -8.14
C GLU A 24 -5.59 -22.37 -6.61
N HIS A 25 -5.36 -21.30 -5.85
CA HIS A 25 -5.43 -21.30 -4.40
C HIS A 25 -6.82 -20.89 -3.87
N THR A 26 -7.46 -19.90 -4.49
CA THR A 26 -8.75 -19.36 -4.02
C THR A 26 -9.95 -20.15 -4.50
N GLN A 27 -9.80 -20.93 -5.58
CA GLN A 27 -10.86 -21.68 -6.26
C GLN A 27 -12.04 -20.81 -6.72
N ILE A 28 -11.82 -19.52 -6.92
CA ILE A 28 -12.85 -18.58 -7.40
C ILE A 28 -12.95 -18.71 -8.92
N VAL A 29 -14.09 -19.24 -9.38
CA VAL A 29 -14.43 -19.36 -10.81
C VAL A 29 -15.72 -18.59 -11.05
N PRO A 30 -15.65 -17.40 -11.68
CA PRO A 30 -16.82 -16.62 -12.03
C PRO A 30 -17.71 -17.36 -13.03
N ALA A 31 -19.01 -17.07 -12.98
CA ALA A 31 -19.96 -17.60 -13.97
C ALA A 31 -19.71 -16.95 -15.35
N PRO A 32 -19.85 -17.69 -16.46
CA PRO A 32 -19.50 -17.19 -17.79
C PRO A 32 -20.46 -16.14 -18.35
N ASN A 33 -21.61 -15.95 -17.71
CA ASN A 33 -22.69 -15.02 -18.11
C ASN A 33 -22.70 -13.69 -17.31
N VAL A 34 -21.62 -13.39 -16.57
CA VAL A 34 -21.48 -12.14 -15.81
C VAL A 34 -20.20 -11.42 -16.20
N ASP A 35 -20.20 -10.11 -16.12
CA ASP A 35 -18.97 -9.33 -16.25
C ASP A 35 -18.10 -9.54 -15.03
N VAL A 36 -16.78 -9.57 -15.23
CA VAL A 36 -15.79 -9.63 -14.14
C VAL A 36 -14.89 -8.43 -14.28
N ILE A 37 -15.06 -7.47 -13.38
CA ILE A 37 -14.44 -6.16 -13.45
C ILE A 37 -13.66 -5.82 -12.19
N LEU A 38 -12.69 -4.95 -12.35
CA LEU A 38 -11.87 -4.42 -11.27
C LEU A 38 -11.82 -2.89 -11.37
N VAL A 39 -11.99 -2.24 -10.24
CA VAL A 39 -11.60 -0.83 -10.03
C VAL A 39 -10.87 -0.77 -8.69
N ALA A 40 -9.57 -0.50 -8.74
CA ALA A 40 -8.66 -0.53 -7.60
C ALA A 40 -8.12 0.87 -7.28
N PRO A 41 -8.71 1.57 -6.29
CA PRO A 41 -8.15 2.82 -5.78
C PRO A 41 -6.76 2.60 -5.18
N LYS A 42 -5.82 3.50 -5.49
CA LYS A 42 -4.43 3.43 -4.99
C LYS A 42 -4.32 4.18 -3.66
N GLY A 43 -4.92 3.58 -2.62
CA GLY A 43 -4.96 4.10 -1.26
C GLY A 43 -5.84 3.28 -0.34
N SER A 44 -5.75 3.53 0.97
CA SER A 44 -6.57 2.84 1.96
C SER A 44 -8.07 3.19 1.80
N GLY A 45 -8.95 2.28 2.16
CA GLY A 45 -10.40 2.53 2.11
C GLY A 45 -10.83 3.75 2.93
N LEU A 46 -10.17 4.00 4.05
CA LEU A 46 -10.39 5.20 4.86
C LEU A 46 -10.03 6.47 4.08
N THR A 47 -8.87 6.50 3.42
CA THR A 47 -8.42 7.66 2.64
C THR A 47 -9.31 7.88 1.41
N VAL A 48 -9.75 6.81 0.74
CA VAL A 48 -10.76 6.91 -0.34
C VAL A 48 -12.00 7.63 0.15
N ARG A 49 -12.52 7.23 1.32
CA ARG A 49 -13.74 7.82 1.89
C ARG A 49 -13.56 9.27 2.32
N THR A 50 -12.47 9.60 3.01
CA THR A 50 -12.22 10.98 3.48
C THR A 50 -11.97 11.93 2.31
N HIS A 51 -11.23 11.50 1.29
CA HIS A 51 -11.04 12.31 0.08
C HIS A 51 -12.35 12.52 -0.67
N PHE A 52 -13.17 11.48 -0.84
CA PHE A 52 -14.50 11.61 -1.44
C PHE A 52 -15.35 12.66 -0.72
N GLN A 53 -15.41 12.62 0.60
CA GLN A 53 -16.15 13.58 1.42
C GLN A 53 -15.62 15.01 1.29
N ALA A 54 -14.31 15.16 1.06
CA ALA A 54 -13.66 16.45 0.85
C ALA A 54 -13.70 16.95 -0.60
N GLY A 55 -14.43 16.28 -1.50
CA GLY A 55 -14.46 16.61 -2.92
C GLY A 55 -13.14 16.34 -3.65
N ARG A 56 -12.29 15.49 -3.08
CA ARG A 56 -10.99 15.05 -3.64
C ARG A 56 -11.12 13.60 -4.12
N GLY A 57 -10.15 13.14 -4.92
CA GLY A 57 -10.13 11.77 -5.43
C GLY A 57 -8.78 11.09 -5.23
N ILE A 58 -8.79 9.76 -5.27
CA ILE A 58 -7.60 8.92 -5.34
C ILE A 58 -7.54 8.30 -6.73
N ASN A 59 -6.35 8.26 -7.33
CA ASN A 59 -6.15 7.60 -8.61
C ASN A 59 -6.53 6.12 -8.49
N SER A 60 -7.15 5.59 -9.54
CA SER A 60 -7.59 4.20 -9.57
C SER A 60 -7.16 3.53 -10.87
N SER A 61 -6.80 2.27 -10.80
CA SER A 61 -6.71 1.43 -11.98
C SER A 61 -8.03 0.70 -12.22
N TYR A 62 -8.32 0.36 -13.49
CA TYR A 62 -9.41 -0.53 -13.82
C TYR A 62 -8.97 -1.65 -14.75
N ALA A 63 -9.62 -2.79 -14.66
CA ALA A 63 -9.36 -3.94 -15.50
C ALA A 63 -10.63 -4.74 -15.76
N ILE A 64 -10.67 -5.43 -16.90
CA ILE A 64 -11.73 -6.33 -17.31
C ILE A 64 -11.14 -7.73 -17.44
N HIS A 65 -11.61 -8.66 -16.64
CA HIS A 65 -11.24 -10.07 -16.78
C HIS A 65 -12.18 -10.79 -17.74
N HIS A 66 -13.47 -10.46 -17.70
CA HIS A 66 -14.47 -11.02 -18.59
C HIS A 66 -15.57 -10.00 -18.88
N ASP A 67 -15.93 -9.87 -20.14
CA ASP A 67 -17.02 -8.99 -20.62
C ASP A 67 -18.11 -9.85 -21.29
N ALA A 68 -19.06 -10.29 -20.49
CA ALA A 68 -20.19 -11.09 -20.96
C ALA A 68 -21.28 -10.25 -21.64
N THR A 69 -21.35 -8.95 -21.29
CA THR A 69 -22.45 -8.07 -21.69
C THR A 69 -22.07 -7.05 -22.78
N GLY A 70 -20.77 -6.91 -23.11
CA GLY A 70 -20.24 -5.82 -23.93
C GLY A 70 -20.22 -4.46 -23.22
N ARG A 71 -20.47 -4.42 -21.89
CA ARG A 71 -20.56 -3.21 -21.07
C ARG A 71 -19.59 -3.15 -19.89
N ALA A 72 -18.68 -4.09 -19.78
CA ALA A 72 -17.77 -4.18 -18.65
C ALA A 72 -16.94 -2.91 -18.47
N ARG A 73 -16.46 -2.31 -19.57
CA ARG A 73 -15.71 -1.05 -19.54
C ARG A 73 -16.53 0.11 -18.99
N ASP A 74 -17.76 0.27 -19.44
CA ASP A 74 -18.66 1.33 -18.96
C ASP A 74 -18.94 1.18 -17.48
N ARG A 75 -19.09 -0.06 -17.00
CA ARG A 75 -19.28 -0.39 -15.57
C ARG A 75 -18.04 -0.02 -14.74
N CYS A 76 -16.84 -0.30 -15.22
CA CYS A 76 -15.60 0.14 -14.56
C CYS A 76 -15.57 1.65 -14.43
N ILE A 77 -15.81 2.37 -15.53
CA ILE A 77 -15.78 3.84 -15.54
C ILE A 77 -16.85 4.41 -14.60
N ALA A 78 -18.08 3.91 -14.68
CA ALA A 78 -19.17 4.35 -13.81
C ALA A 78 -18.88 4.10 -12.33
N THR A 79 -18.32 2.92 -11.99
CA THR A 79 -17.93 2.59 -10.63
C THR A 79 -16.82 3.50 -10.13
N ALA A 80 -15.76 3.72 -10.93
CA ALA A 80 -14.67 4.61 -10.59
C ALA A 80 -15.17 6.04 -10.34
N PHE A 81 -16.07 6.53 -11.19
CA PHE A 81 -16.66 7.84 -11.02
C PHE A 81 -17.50 7.92 -9.74
N ALA A 82 -18.30 6.90 -9.47
CA ALA A 82 -19.18 6.84 -8.28
C ALA A 82 -18.40 6.83 -6.96
N ILE A 83 -17.20 6.24 -6.92
CA ILE A 83 -16.32 6.26 -5.74
C ILE A 83 -15.43 7.50 -5.66
N GLY A 84 -15.53 8.43 -6.63
CA GLY A 84 -14.74 9.65 -6.67
C GLY A 84 -13.29 9.45 -7.05
N SER A 85 -12.99 8.50 -7.95
CA SER A 85 -11.62 8.31 -8.44
C SER A 85 -11.08 9.60 -9.07
N GLY A 86 -9.79 9.86 -8.86
CA GLY A 86 -9.03 10.91 -9.58
C GLY A 86 -8.70 10.44 -10.99
N HIS A 87 -7.40 10.37 -11.32
CA HIS A 87 -6.98 9.79 -12.60
C HIS A 87 -7.32 8.30 -12.67
N LEU A 88 -7.97 7.89 -13.76
CA LEU A 88 -8.35 6.50 -14.02
C LEU A 88 -7.49 5.95 -15.16
N PHE A 89 -6.83 4.81 -14.95
CA PHE A 89 -5.98 4.18 -15.95
C PHE A 89 -6.26 2.68 -16.08
N GLU A 90 -6.11 2.19 -17.31
CA GLU A 90 -6.34 0.79 -17.64
C GLU A 90 -5.16 -0.09 -17.26
N THR A 91 -5.45 -1.31 -16.78
CA THR A 91 -4.47 -2.34 -16.44
C THR A 91 -5.04 -3.74 -16.70
N THR A 92 -4.37 -4.80 -16.24
CA THR A 92 -4.93 -6.15 -16.16
C THR A 92 -5.03 -6.61 -14.70
N PHE A 93 -5.83 -7.65 -14.45
CA PHE A 93 -5.92 -8.23 -13.10
C PHE A 93 -4.54 -8.65 -12.58
N GLU A 94 -3.73 -9.31 -13.41
CA GLU A 94 -2.40 -9.79 -13.05
C GLU A 94 -1.46 -8.62 -12.71
N ARG A 95 -1.41 -7.59 -13.57
CA ARG A 95 -0.54 -6.43 -13.35
C ARG A 95 -0.93 -5.66 -12.10
N GLU A 96 -2.23 -5.49 -11.88
CA GLU A 96 -2.74 -4.84 -10.67
C GLU A 96 -2.28 -5.60 -9.44
N VAL A 97 -2.56 -6.91 -9.36
CA VAL A 97 -2.21 -7.74 -8.21
C VAL A 97 -0.70 -7.77 -7.97
N HIS A 98 0.09 -7.95 -9.03
CA HIS A 98 1.55 -8.02 -8.88
C HIS A 98 2.15 -6.71 -8.39
N SER A 99 1.68 -5.57 -8.92
CA SER A 99 2.18 -4.26 -8.48
C SER A 99 1.70 -3.88 -7.09
N ASP A 100 0.44 -4.17 -6.77
CA ASP A 100 -0.17 -3.84 -5.48
C ASP A 100 0.47 -4.64 -4.33
N LEU A 101 0.52 -5.97 -4.45
CA LEU A 101 1.17 -6.83 -3.45
C LEU A 101 2.66 -6.51 -3.28
N THR A 102 3.37 -6.16 -4.35
CA THR A 102 4.76 -5.73 -4.26
C THR A 102 4.87 -4.38 -3.56
N GLY A 103 4.00 -3.43 -3.89
CA GLY A 103 3.97 -2.12 -3.27
C GLY A 103 3.76 -2.18 -1.76
N GLU A 104 2.79 -2.98 -1.30
CA GLU A 104 2.49 -3.17 0.13
C GLU A 104 3.69 -3.74 0.91
N ARG A 105 4.37 -4.73 0.34
CA ARG A 105 5.55 -5.37 0.96
C ARG A 105 6.78 -4.50 0.92
N CYS A 106 6.88 -3.64 -0.09
CA CYS A 106 8.01 -2.76 -0.29
C CYS A 106 7.71 -1.33 0.20
N VAL A 107 7.74 -0.34 -0.68
CA VAL A 107 7.78 1.10 -0.37
C VAL A 107 6.57 1.58 0.43
N LEU A 108 5.40 0.97 0.24
CA LEU A 108 4.18 1.46 0.89
C LEU A 108 4.12 1.13 2.39
N MET A 109 4.60 -0.03 2.82
CA MET A 109 4.52 -0.46 4.22
C MET A 109 5.76 -1.23 4.70
N GLY A 110 6.06 -2.41 4.12
CA GLY A 110 7.08 -3.31 4.67
C GLY A 110 8.49 -2.71 4.69
N MET A 111 8.95 -2.19 3.55
CA MET A 111 10.24 -1.52 3.47
C MET A 111 10.27 -0.22 4.29
N LEU A 112 9.16 0.54 4.29
CA LEU A 112 9.07 1.78 5.04
C LEU A 112 9.26 1.53 6.55
N GLN A 113 8.53 0.55 7.10
CA GLN A 113 8.69 0.11 8.48
C GLN A 113 10.12 -0.33 8.78
N GLY A 114 10.71 -1.16 7.91
CA GLY A 114 12.07 -1.64 8.07
C GLY A 114 13.12 -0.52 8.00
N ALA A 115 12.95 0.46 7.11
CA ALA A 115 13.85 1.60 6.98
C ALA A 115 13.78 2.52 8.20
N PHE A 116 12.57 2.80 8.70
CA PHE A 116 12.38 3.58 9.92
C PHE A 116 13.03 2.90 11.12
N LEU A 117 12.80 1.60 11.28
CA LEU A 117 13.37 0.86 12.40
C LEU A 117 14.90 0.85 12.33
N ALA A 118 15.48 0.55 11.17
CA ALA A 118 16.93 0.51 11.00
C ALA A 118 17.60 1.86 11.30
N GLN A 119 17.04 2.97 10.82
CA GLN A 119 17.58 4.31 11.13
C GLN A 119 17.40 4.65 12.60
N TYR A 120 16.24 4.37 13.18
CA TYR A 120 15.98 4.59 14.60
C TYR A 120 16.99 3.85 15.48
N GLU A 121 17.18 2.56 15.24
CA GLU A 121 18.13 1.73 16.00
C GLU A 121 19.56 2.27 15.90
N VAL A 122 20.04 2.62 14.71
CA VAL A 122 21.39 3.20 14.52
C VAL A 122 21.53 4.49 15.33
N LEU A 123 20.54 5.37 15.33
CA LEU A 123 20.58 6.60 16.14
C LEU A 123 20.62 6.27 17.64
N ARG A 124 19.80 5.32 18.11
CA ARG A 124 19.78 4.88 19.50
C ARG A 124 21.13 4.26 19.94
N GLU A 125 21.72 3.44 19.12
CA GLU A 125 23.04 2.84 19.34
C GLU A 125 24.17 3.87 19.44
N ASN A 126 23.98 5.02 18.79
CA ASN A 126 24.93 6.14 18.84
C ASN A 126 24.58 7.22 19.90
N GLY A 127 23.67 6.89 20.83
CA GLY A 127 23.41 7.68 22.03
C GLY A 127 22.34 8.74 21.89
N HIS A 128 21.64 8.83 20.76
CA HIS A 128 20.49 9.71 20.63
C HIS A 128 19.33 9.25 21.53
N SER A 129 18.60 10.19 22.12
CA SER A 129 17.42 9.87 22.92
C SER A 129 16.29 9.27 22.05
N PRO A 130 15.33 8.55 22.64
CA PRO A 130 14.16 8.06 21.89
C PRO A 130 13.40 9.18 21.17
N SER A 131 13.31 10.35 21.78
CA SER A 131 12.65 11.52 21.18
C SER A 131 13.42 12.04 19.97
N GLU A 132 14.73 12.22 20.06
CA GLU A 132 15.57 12.66 18.93
C GLU A 132 15.48 11.64 17.78
N ALA A 133 15.71 10.36 18.07
CA ALA A 133 15.68 9.30 17.05
C ALA A 133 14.31 9.22 16.36
N TYR A 134 13.20 9.38 17.07
CA TYR A 134 11.86 9.37 16.49
C TYR A 134 11.60 10.59 15.60
N ASN A 135 11.95 11.79 16.08
CA ASN A 135 11.71 13.02 15.31
C ASN A 135 12.52 13.03 14.01
N GLU A 136 13.81 12.67 14.06
CA GLU A 136 14.70 12.65 12.89
C GLU A 136 14.45 11.49 11.92
N THR A 137 13.61 10.51 12.30
CA THR A 137 13.33 9.34 11.44
C THR A 137 11.92 9.37 10.91
N ILE A 138 10.93 9.52 11.78
CA ILE A 138 9.52 9.32 11.44
C ILE A 138 8.76 10.63 11.36
N GLU A 139 8.84 11.43 12.41
CA GLU A 139 7.99 12.63 12.55
C GLU A 139 8.25 13.62 11.43
N GLU A 140 9.51 14.02 11.23
CA GLU A 140 9.88 14.96 10.18
C GLU A 140 9.58 14.41 8.78
N ALA A 141 9.80 13.11 8.56
CA ALA A 141 9.52 12.49 7.27
C ALA A 141 8.03 12.55 6.93
N LEU A 142 7.16 12.13 7.85
CA LEU A 142 5.73 11.97 7.58
C LEU A 142 4.94 13.27 7.67
N GLU A 143 5.30 14.16 8.59
CA GLU A 143 4.56 15.39 8.82
C GLU A 143 5.05 16.59 7.97
N SER A 144 6.33 16.56 7.57
CA SER A 144 6.95 17.69 6.87
C SER A 144 7.39 17.34 5.44
N LEU A 145 8.27 16.35 5.28
CA LEU A 145 8.95 16.15 4.01
C LEU A 145 8.11 15.38 2.98
N TYR A 146 7.49 14.27 3.35
CA TYR A 146 6.74 13.44 2.39
C TYR A 146 5.49 14.13 1.83
N PRO A 147 4.73 14.94 2.56
CA PRO A 147 3.67 15.76 1.98
C PRO A 147 4.16 16.71 0.88
N LEU A 148 5.33 17.35 1.09
CA LEU A 148 5.94 18.23 0.08
C LEU A 148 6.45 17.45 -1.12
N VAL A 149 7.05 16.29 -0.91
CA VAL A 149 7.44 15.38 -2.01
C VAL A 149 6.23 14.95 -2.82
N SER A 150 5.12 14.64 -2.15
CA SER A 150 3.87 14.28 -2.81
C SER A 150 3.30 15.41 -3.68
N GLU A 151 3.42 16.64 -3.21
CA GLU A 151 2.88 17.82 -3.90
C GLU A 151 3.80 18.35 -5.00
N LYS A 152 5.11 18.40 -4.74
CA LYS A 152 6.08 19.13 -5.57
C LYS A 152 7.08 18.25 -6.29
N GLY A 153 7.30 17.01 -5.83
CA GLY A 153 8.33 16.11 -6.34
C GLY A 153 9.65 16.15 -5.58
N MET A 154 10.50 15.14 -5.79
CA MET A 154 11.75 14.97 -5.06
C MET A 154 12.83 15.98 -5.48
N ASP A 155 12.86 16.36 -6.74
CA ASP A 155 13.79 17.38 -7.26
C ASP A 155 13.52 18.74 -6.62
N TRP A 156 12.24 19.11 -6.49
CA TRP A 156 11.85 20.32 -5.78
C TRP A 156 12.26 20.25 -4.31
N MET A 157 12.02 19.10 -3.65
CA MET A 157 12.42 18.91 -2.24
C MET A 157 13.91 19.12 -2.07
N TYR A 158 14.73 18.52 -2.91
CA TYR A 158 16.18 18.70 -2.87
C TYR A 158 16.61 20.14 -3.10
N SER A 159 16.01 20.85 -4.06
CA SER A 159 16.38 22.24 -4.37
C SER A 159 15.97 23.23 -3.29
N ASN A 160 15.05 22.86 -2.39
CA ASN A 160 14.56 23.70 -1.32
C ASN A 160 15.11 23.32 0.09
N CYS A 161 16.04 22.38 0.16
CA CYS A 161 16.76 22.05 1.38
C CYS A 161 18.09 22.79 1.48
N SER A 162 18.75 22.68 2.65
CA SER A 162 20.11 23.16 2.83
C SER A 162 21.10 22.46 1.87
N THR A 163 22.20 23.12 1.55
CA THR A 163 23.22 22.54 0.65
C THR A 163 23.83 21.25 1.19
N THR A 164 23.91 21.10 2.51
CA THR A 164 24.38 19.88 3.18
C THR A 164 23.36 18.75 3.02
N ALA A 165 22.07 19.02 3.19
CA ALA A 165 21.01 18.03 2.97
C ALA A 165 20.92 17.59 1.52
N GLN A 166 20.96 18.54 0.57
CA GLN A 166 21.03 18.25 -0.87
C GLN A 166 22.17 17.30 -1.19
N ARG A 167 23.39 17.66 -0.79
CA ARG A 167 24.58 16.85 -1.13
C ARG A 167 24.50 15.48 -0.51
N GLY A 168 24.16 15.41 0.76
CA GLY A 168 24.00 14.16 1.48
C GLY A 168 22.97 13.23 0.82
N ALA A 169 21.77 13.73 0.53
CA ALA A 169 20.72 12.94 -0.09
C ALA A 169 21.12 12.44 -1.49
N LEU A 170 21.70 13.30 -2.33
CA LEU A 170 22.18 12.92 -3.67
C LEU A 170 23.29 11.87 -3.63
N ASP A 171 24.17 11.90 -2.63
CA ASP A 171 25.25 10.93 -2.50
C ASP A 171 24.81 9.58 -1.95
N TRP A 172 23.79 9.57 -1.08
CA TRP A 172 23.31 8.35 -0.45
C TRP A 172 22.18 7.64 -1.20
N ALA A 173 21.36 8.35 -1.95
CA ALA A 173 20.29 7.75 -2.73
C ALA A 173 20.76 6.61 -3.65
N PRO A 174 21.90 6.71 -4.39
CA PRO A 174 22.39 5.60 -5.20
C PRO A 174 22.82 4.38 -4.39
N LYS A 175 23.29 4.57 -3.15
CA LYS A 175 23.69 3.47 -2.26
C LYS A 175 22.46 2.70 -1.80
N PHE A 176 21.41 3.40 -1.37
CA PHE A 176 20.13 2.78 -1.01
C PHE A 176 19.49 2.08 -2.21
N HIS A 177 19.49 2.71 -3.39
CA HIS A 177 18.99 2.07 -4.60
C HIS A 177 19.71 0.74 -4.89
N LYS A 178 21.04 0.73 -4.78
CA LYS A 178 21.85 -0.49 -4.99
C LYS A 178 21.52 -1.59 -3.97
N ALA A 179 21.31 -1.22 -2.71
CA ALA A 179 20.99 -2.17 -1.64
C ALA A 179 19.57 -2.72 -1.74
N LEU A 180 18.60 -1.87 -2.04
CA LEU A 180 17.18 -2.22 -2.03
C LEU A 180 16.72 -2.95 -3.29
N LYS A 181 17.27 -2.62 -4.46
CA LYS A 181 16.82 -3.20 -5.74
C LYS A 181 16.82 -4.74 -5.75
N PRO A 182 17.86 -5.46 -5.26
CA PRO A 182 17.84 -6.93 -5.20
C PRO A 182 16.70 -7.47 -4.33
N VAL A 183 16.49 -6.89 -3.15
CA VAL A 183 15.44 -7.31 -2.21
C VAL A 183 14.05 -7.08 -2.79
N ILE A 184 13.84 -5.95 -3.45
CA ILE A 184 12.57 -5.65 -4.13
C ILE A 184 12.33 -6.63 -5.29
N ALA A 185 13.38 -6.99 -6.04
CA ALA A 185 13.26 -7.97 -7.12
C ALA A 185 12.94 -9.38 -6.60
N GLU A 186 13.50 -9.78 -5.46
CA GLU A 186 13.15 -11.02 -4.77
C GLU A 186 11.68 -11.01 -4.34
N CYS A 187 11.23 -9.93 -3.72
CA CYS A 187 9.84 -9.74 -3.33
C CYS A 187 8.89 -9.86 -4.55
N TYR A 188 9.21 -9.17 -5.65
CA TYR A 188 8.41 -9.25 -6.88
C TYR A 188 8.33 -10.68 -7.42
N SER A 189 9.45 -11.41 -7.42
CA SER A 189 9.50 -12.82 -7.85
C SER A 189 8.64 -13.72 -6.95
N SER A 190 8.68 -13.49 -5.63
CA SER A 190 7.84 -14.21 -4.66
C SER A 190 6.35 -13.94 -4.89
N VAL A 191 5.98 -12.70 -5.17
CA VAL A 191 4.60 -12.31 -5.50
C VAL A 191 4.13 -12.97 -6.80
N THR A 192 4.90 -12.84 -7.88
CA THR A 192 4.50 -13.34 -9.20
C THR A 192 4.45 -14.87 -9.29
N SER A 193 5.23 -15.56 -8.47
CA SER A 193 5.20 -17.04 -8.37
C SER A 193 3.97 -17.58 -7.61
N GLY A 194 3.17 -16.72 -6.98
CA GLY A 194 2.04 -17.10 -6.13
C GLY A 194 2.42 -17.54 -4.71
N LYS A 195 3.72 -17.58 -4.38
CA LYS A 195 4.18 -17.96 -3.04
C LYS A 195 3.58 -17.05 -1.94
N GLU A 196 3.54 -15.75 -2.16
CA GLU A 196 2.96 -14.80 -1.22
C GLU A 196 1.44 -15.01 -1.03
N ALA A 197 0.74 -15.37 -2.11
CA ALA A 197 -0.68 -15.70 -2.03
C ALA A 197 -0.91 -16.97 -1.22
N GLN A 198 -0.11 -17.99 -1.43
CA GLN A 198 -0.18 -19.23 -0.67
C GLN A 198 0.07 -18.98 0.82
N ILE A 199 1.12 -18.26 1.19
CA ILE A 199 1.44 -17.91 2.59
C ILE A 199 0.26 -17.19 3.25
N SER A 200 -0.33 -16.21 2.57
CA SER A 200 -1.48 -15.44 3.09
C SER A 200 -2.70 -16.34 3.33
N ILE A 201 -3.03 -17.20 2.38
CA ILE A 201 -4.19 -18.11 2.50
C ILE A 201 -3.96 -19.13 3.60
N GLU A 202 -2.78 -19.76 3.65
CA GLU A 202 -2.44 -20.74 4.69
C GLU A 202 -2.46 -20.12 6.10
N SER A 203 -1.90 -18.93 6.23
CA SER A 203 -1.89 -18.20 7.51
C SER A 203 -3.29 -17.87 7.98
N ASN A 204 -4.11 -17.29 7.08
CA ASN A 204 -5.45 -16.81 7.40
C ASN A 204 -6.48 -17.95 7.59
N SER A 205 -6.16 -19.16 7.14
CA SER A 205 -7.02 -20.34 7.29
C SER A 205 -6.85 -21.04 8.64
N LYS A 206 -5.83 -20.66 9.42
CA LYS A 206 -5.58 -21.27 10.74
C LYS A 206 -6.62 -20.81 11.76
N ALA A 207 -7.00 -21.72 12.66
CA ALA A 207 -8.00 -21.43 13.72
C ALA A 207 -7.54 -20.31 14.66
N ASP A 208 -6.22 -20.21 14.90
CA ASP A 208 -5.57 -19.23 15.77
C ASP A 208 -5.09 -17.97 15.03
N TYR A 209 -5.50 -17.79 13.77
CA TYR A 209 -5.03 -16.67 12.93
C TYR A 209 -5.17 -15.30 13.62
N ARG A 210 -6.35 -15.02 14.19
CA ARG A 210 -6.62 -13.70 14.80
C ARG A 210 -5.75 -13.44 16.01
N GLU A 211 -5.55 -14.45 16.86
CA GLU A 211 -4.70 -14.36 18.02
C GLU A 211 -3.24 -14.11 17.64
N LYS A 212 -2.73 -14.84 16.65
CA LYS A 212 -1.36 -14.64 16.15
C LYS A 212 -1.17 -13.27 15.53
N LEU A 213 -2.11 -12.81 14.71
CA LEU A 213 -2.06 -11.46 14.14
C LEU A 213 -2.03 -10.39 15.23
N GLU A 214 -2.85 -10.54 16.28
CA GLU A 214 -2.87 -9.60 17.41
C GLU A 214 -1.53 -9.55 18.12
N GLN A 215 -0.90 -10.72 18.38
CA GLN A 215 0.44 -10.81 18.96
C GLN A 215 1.51 -10.15 18.08
N GLU A 216 1.47 -10.34 16.77
CA GLU A 216 2.40 -9.72 15.82
C GLU A 216 2.22 -8.19 15.79
N LEU A 217 0.98 -7.71 15.76
CA LEU A 217 0.67 -6.28 15.80
C LEU A 217 1.08 -5.64 17.12
N GLU A 218 0.90 -6.36 18.24
CA GLU A 218 1.35 -5.92 19.55
C GLU A 218 2.87 -5.86 19.63
N ALA A 219 3.59 -6.80 19.03
CA ALA A 219 5.04 -6.77 18.96
C ALA A 219 5.54 -5.52 18.20
N VAL A 220 4.93 -5.17 17.07
CA VAL A 220 5.22 -3.92 16.36
C VAL A 220 4.90 -2.70 17.24
N ASN A 221 3.73 -2.69 17.85
CA ASN A 221 3.27 -1.60 18.72
C ASN A 221 4.19 -1.39 19.94
N ASN A 222 4.86 -2.43 20.42
CA ASN A 222 5.76 -2.40 21.58
C ASN A 222 7.22 -2.04 21.21
N GLN A 223 7.56 -1.85 19.94
CA GLN A 223 8.86 -1.30 19.55
C GLN A 223 9.04 0.09 20.17
N GLU A 224 10.24 0.36 20.70
CA GLU A 224 10.57 1.65 21.35
C GLU A 224 10.23 2.84 20.45
N MET A 225 10.51 2.72 19.18
CA MET A 225 10.19 3.72 18.15
C MET A 225 8.70 4.13 18.17
N TRP A 226 7.78 3.16 18.17
CA TRP A 226 6.34 3.45 18.20
C TRP A 226 5.85 3.88 19.59
N GLN A 227 6.52 3.42 20.66
CA GLN A 227 6.26 3.89 22.02
C GLN A 227 6.62 5.41 22.14
N ALA A 228 7.80 5.82 21.63
CA ALA A 228 8.19 7.21 21.57
C ALA A 228 7.16 8.05 20.80
N GLY A 229 6.74 7.56 19.63
CA GLY A 229 5.72 8.24 18.82
C GLY A 229 4.38 8.44 19.53
N ARG A 230 3.94 7.46 20.34
CA ARG A 230 2.70 7.62 21.12
C ARG A 230 2.79 8.73 22.18
N GLN A 231 3.97 8.98 22.70
CA GLN A 231 4.19 10.04 23.67
C GLN A 231 4.33 11.42 22.99
N LEU A 232 4.87 11.46 21.79
CA LEU A 232 5.20 12.71 21.09
C LEU A 232 4.02 13.26 20.27
N ARG A 233 3.28 12.42 19.55
CA ARG A 233 2.14 12.87 18.71
C ARG A 233 1.08 13.70 19.45
N PRO A 234 0.69 13.40 20.71
CA PRO A 234 -0.23 14.25 21.46
C PRO A 234 0.31 15.66 21.76
N LEU A 235 1.63 15.87 21.67
CA LEU A 235 2.27 17.16 21.95
C LEU A 235 2.33 18.08 20.72
N ARG A 236 1.82 17.64 19.58
CA ARG A 236 1.69 18.51 18.40
C ARG A 236 0.70 19.62 18.69
N PRO A 237 0.97 20.88 18.21
CA PRO A 237 0.11 22.03 18.51
C PRO A 237 -1.37 21.81 18.18
N GLU A 238 -1.68 21.12 17.10
CA GLU A 238 -3.05 20.81 16.67
C GLU A 238 -3.78 19.81 17.57
N ASN A 239 -3.07 19.16 18.48
CA ASN A 239 -3.60 18.19 19.44
C ASN A 239 -3.68 18.76 20.86
N LEU A 240 -3.20 20.00 21.09
CA LEU A 240 -3.25 20.73 22.36
C LEU A 240 -4.48 21.65 22.41
#